data_8a499407342784d96a2292edc60363db
#
_entry.id   8a499407342784d96a2292edc60363db
#
_cell.length_a   1.000
_cell.length_b   1.000
_cell.length_c   1.000
_cell.angle_alpha   90.00
_cell.angle_beta   90.00
_cell.angle_gamma   90.00
#
_symmetry.space_group_name_H-M   'P 1'
#
loop_
_entity.id
_entity.type
_entity.pdbx_description
1 polymer ?
#
loop_
_entity_poly.entity_id
_entity_poly.type
_entity_poly.pdbx_seq_one_letter_code
_entity_poly.pdbx_strand_id
1 'polypeptide(L)'
;MKFTQIPANTFKELQLNAGILTSNFTPATGTVESNNILGATSGGINFTATPSYTDLGDDIDNCPKNMMELKKLDSWEAKISGTFLTVNTAQAKSLLAAADIGGSDTTKVTPRNDVALTDFDDIWWIGDYSDKNGADRKSVV
;
A
#
# COMPACT_ATOMS: atom_id res chain seq x y z
N MET A 1 9.58 -13.09 37.97
CA MET A 1 9.50 -13.53 36.54
C MET A 1 9.08 -12.34 35.70
N LYS A 2 9.88 -11.97 34.70
CA LYS A 2 9.46 -10.92 33.76
C LYS A 2 8.56 -11.56 32.69
N PHE A 3 7.32 -11.11 32.59
CA PHE A 3 6.35 -11.65 31.62
C PHE A 3 6.50 -11.07 30.22
N THR A 4 7.36 -10.04 30.05
CA THR A 4 7.66 -9.43 28.75
C THR A 4 9.05 -9.88 28.31
N GLN A 5 9.09 -10.73 27.29
CA GLN A 5 10.32 -11.12 26.60
C GLN A 5 10.29 -10.59 25.17
N ILE A 6 11.31 -9.84 24.79
CA ILE A 6 11.49 -9.42 23.39
C ILE A 6 12.20 -10.55 22.66
N PRO A 7 11.70 -11.06 21.54
CA PRO A 7 12.40 -12.06 20.74
C PRO A 7 13.82 -11.61 20.38
N ALA A 8 14.77 -12.55 20.39
CA ALA A 8 16.19 -12.25 20.16
C ALA A 8 16.48 -11.52 18.83
N ASN A 9 15.64 -11.76 17.83
CA ASN A 9 15.78 -11.18 16.49
C ASN A 9 15.00 -9.87 16.29
N THR A 10 14.30 -9.36 17.31
CA THR A 10 13.44 -8.17 17.17
C THR A 10 14.16 -6.99 16.54
N PHE A 11 15.40 -6.72 16.99
CA PHE A 11 16.17 -5.59 16.45
C PHE A 11 16.71 -5.81 15.05
N LYS A 12 16.78 -7.06 14.58
CA LYS A 12 17.19 -7.42 13.23
C LYS A 12 16.03 -7.41 12.23
N GLU A 13 14.83 -7.64 12.74
CA GLU A 13 13.60 -7.80 11.95
C GLU A 13 12.64 -6.61 12.12
N LEU A 14 13.12 -5.54 12.77
CA LEU A 14 12.31 -4.34 12.97
C LEU A 14 12.00 -3.68 11.62
N GLN A 15 10.77 -3.80 11.20
CA GLN A 15 10.27 -3.08 10.04
C GLN A 15 9.87 -1.67 10.46
N LEU A 16 10.56 -0.68 9.92
CA LEU A 16 10.18 0.72 10.10
C LEU A 16 9.06 1.04 9.10
N ASN A 17 8.01 1.71 9.55
CA ASN A 17 6.95 2.23 8.68
C ASN A 17 7.43 3.41 7.81
N ALA A 18 8.73 3.66 7.78
CA ALA A 18 9.38 4.62 6.91
C ALA A 18 9.71 3.95 5.57
N GLY A 19 9.66 4.73 4.52
CA GLY A 19 9.98 4.28 3.18
C GLY A 19 9.56 5.31 2.15
N ILE A 20 9.71 4.95 0.89
CA ILE A 20 9.30 5.78 -0.24
C ILE A 20 8.16 5.09 -0.99
N LEU A 21 7.25 5.91 -1.52
CA LEU A 21 6.25 5.48 -2.48
C LEU A 21 6.70 5.88 -3.88
N THR A 22 6.68 4.93 -4.80
CA THR A 22 7.10 5.16 -6.19
C THR A 22 6.12 4.52 -7.15
N SER A 23 5.95 5.11 -8.32
CA SER A 23 5.12 4.59 -9.41
C SER A 23 5.82 3.50 -10.22
N ASN A 24 7.14 3.41 -10.16
CA ASN A 24 7.90 2.40 -10.89
C ASN A 24 9.11 1.93 -10.07
N PHE A 25 9.30 0.63 -10.02
CA PHE A 25 10.44 0.01 -9.34
C PHE A 25 10.81 -1.31 -10.02
N THR A 26 12.10 -1.51 -10.23
CA THR A 26 12.63 -2.76 -10.78
C THR A 26 13.37 -3.53 -9.68
N PRO A 27 12.76 -4.59 -9.10
CA PRO A 27 13.34 -5.35 -7.99
C PRO A 27 14.73 -5.94 -8.32
N ALA A 28 14.95 -6.34 -9.57
CA ALA A 28 16.20 -6.96 -10.00
C ALA A 28 17.43 -6.03 -9.89
N THR A 29 17.25 -4.74 -10.11
CA THR A 29 18.31 -3.72 -10.03
C THR A 29 18.33 -2.98 -8.70
N GLY A 30 17.21 -3.03 -7.97
CA GLY A 30 17.04 -2.29 -6.72
C GLY A 30 17.09 -0.77 -6.89
N THR A 31 16.97 -0.26 -8.12
CA THR A 31 17.12 1.15 -8.44
C THR A 31 15.78 1.85 -8.41
N VAL A 32 15.71 2.97 -7.71
CA VAL A 32 14.58 3.89 -7.72
C VAL A 32 15.02 5.18 -8.40
N GLU A 33 14.34 5.55 -9.47
CA GLU A 33 14.57 6.82 -10.12
C GLU A 33 13.83 7.95 -9.39
N SER A 34 14.48 9.06 -9.15
CA SER A 34 13.92 10.18 -8.39
C SER A 34 12.63 10.75 -9.01
N ASN A 35 12.48 10.64 -10.33
CA ASN A 35 11.30 11.12 -11.06
C ASN A 35 10.05 10.24 -10.81
N ASN A 36 10.24 9.00 -10.36
CA ASN A 36 9.16 8.06 -10.08
C ASN A 36 8.69 8.11 -8.63
N ILE A 37 9.39 8.85 -7.76
CA ILE A 37 8.99 9.02 -6.35
C ILE A 37 7.75 9.90 -6.29
N LEU A 38 6.68 9.39 -5.67
CA LEU A 38 5.39 10.09 -5.59
C LEU A 38 5.46 11.34 -4.70
N GLY A 39 6.34 11.39 -3.71
CA GLY A 39 6.52 12.55 -2.88
C GLY A 39 7.09 12.24 -1.51
N ALA A 40 7.40 13.28 -0.74
CA ALA A 40 7.82 13.14 0.64
C ALA A 40 6.61 12.81 1.54
N THR A 41 6.78 11.83 2.42
CA THR A 41 5.76 11.38 3.37
C THR A 41 6.15 11.69 4.80
N SER A 42 5.15 11.82 5.67
CA SER A 42 5.34 12.04 7.12
C SER A 42 4.46 11.07 7.91
N GLY A 43 4.93 10.70 9.11
CA GLY A 43 4.18 9.82 10.02
C GLY A 43 4.24 8.34 9.66
N GLY A 44 5.01 7.98 8.65
CA GLY A 44 5.11 6.60 8.16
C GLY A 44 4.02 6.22 7.16
N ILE A 45 4.18 5.02 6.60
CA ILE A 45 3.25 4.42 5.64
C ILE A 45 2.62 3.19 6.30
N ASN A 46 1.32 3.08 6.22
CA ASN A 46 0.58 1.96 6.77
C ASN A 46 -0.02 1.12 5.64
N PHE A 47 0.21 -0.19 5.72
CA PHE A 47 -0.36 -1.17 4.80
C PHE A 47 -1.32 -2.08 5.55
N THR A 48 -2.52 -2.24 5.01
CA THR A 48 -3.52 -3.17 5.52
C THR A 48 -4.00 -4.09 4.41
N ALA A 49 -4.15 -5.37 4.71
CA ALA A 49 -4.75 -6.35 3.82
C ALA A 49 -5.85 -7.09 4.60
N THR A 50 -7.08 -6.92 4.17
CA THR A 50 -8.24 -7.49 4.84
C THR A 50 -8.92 -8.49 3.92
N PRO A 51 -8.97 -9.79 4.30
CA PRO A 51 -9.73 -10.78 3.57
C PRO A 51 -11.23 -10.66 3.88
N SER A 52 -12.06 -10.84 2.88
CA SER A 52 -13.51 -11.00 3.01
C SER A 52 -13.90 -12.45 2.80
N TYR A 53 -14.73 -12.98 3.69
CA TYR A 53 -15.18 -14.37 3.66
C TYR A 53 -16.70 -14.46 3.65
N THR A 54 -17.24 -15.39 2.86
CA THR A 54 -18.62 -15.87 3.02
C THR A 54 -18.61 -17.13 3.88
N ASP A 55 -19.45 -17.15 4.92
CA ASP A 55 -19.69 -18.33 5.75
C ASP A 55 -20.86 -19.14 5.16
N LEU A 56 -20.54 -20.27 4.54
CA LEU A 56 -21.54 -21.15 3.92
C LEU A 56 -22.36 -21.91 4.97
N GLY A 57 -21.94 -21.89 6.24
CA GLY A 57 -22.63 -22.53 7.34
C GLY A 57 -23.78 -21.71 7.94
N ASP A 58 -23.91 -20.43 7.58
CA ASP A 58 -24.93 -19.54 8.14
C ASP A 58 -26.37 -19.98 7.79
N ASP A 59 -26.55 -20.61 6.65
CA ASP A 59 -27.84 -21.10 6.15
C ASP A 59 -28.15 -22.55 6.51
N ILE A 60 -27.25 -23.22 7.28
CA ILE A 60 -27.41 -24.63 7.64
C ILE A 60 -27.90 -24.72 9.09
N ASP A 61 -29.06 -25.36 9.29
CA ASP A 61 -29.61 -25.61 10.62
C ASP A 61 -28.66 -26.45 11.47
N ASN A 62 -28.48 -26.06 12.73
CA ASN A 62 -27.61 -26.71 13.70
C ASN A 62 -26.11 -26.76 13.33
N CYS A 63 -25.69 -25.99 12.36
CA CYS A 63 -24.29 -25.87 12.00
C CYS A 63 -23.57 -24.91 12.97
N PRO A 64 -22.43 -25.30 13.57
CA PRO A 64 -21.64 -24.38 14.37
C PRO A 64 -21.12 -23.23 13.48
N LYS A 65 -21.26 -22.00 13.96
CA LYS A 65 -20.76 -20.82 13.25
C LYS A 65 -19.24 -20.75 13.25
N ASN A 66 -18.69 -20.10 12.22
CA ASN A 66 -17.26 -19.90 12.08
C ASN A 66 -16.41 -21.16 11.86
N MET A 67 -16.99 -22.21 11.31
CA MET A 67 -16.21 -23.38 10.88
C MET A 67 -15.31 -23.03 9.72
N MET A 68 -14.03 -23.34 9.83
CA MET A 68 -13.02 -23.01 8.83
C MET A 68 -13.30 -23.69 7.47
N GLU A 69 -13.83 -24.91 7.51
CA GLU A 69 -14.15 -25.73 6.34
C GLU A 69 -15.30 -25.14 5.50
N LEU A 70 -16.15 -24.33 6.12
CA LEU A 70 -17.31 -23.71 5.48
C LEU A 70 -17.07 -22.26 5.07
N LYS A 71 -15.87 -21.72 5.30
CA LYS A 71 -15.50 -20.36 4.90
C LYS A 71 -14.91 -20.36 3.49
N LYS A 72 -15.54 -19.59 2.62
CA LYS A 72 -15.03 -19.29 1.29
C LYS A 72 -14.43 -17.90 1.29
N LEU A 73 -13.19 -17.78 0.83
CA LEU A 73 -12.57 -16.49 0.60
C LEU A 73 -13.16 -15.87 -0.68
N ASP A 74 -13.73 -14.67 -0.57
CA ASP A 74 -14.33 -13.96 -1.71
C ASP A 74 -13.36 -12.95 -2.32
N SER A 75 -12.71 -12.14 -1.50
CA SER A 75 -11.84 -11.07 -1.99
C SER A 75 -10.81 -10.65 -0.94
N TRP A 76 -9.79 -9.94 -1.41
CA TRP A 76 -8.83 -9.23 -0.59
C TRP A 76 -8.96 -7.73 -0.84
N GLU A 77 -9.05 -6.95 0.23
CA GLU A 77 -8.90 -5.51 0.18
C GLU A 77 -7.50 -5.13 0.68
N ALA A 78 -6.65 -4.66 -0.23
CA ALA A 78 -5.33 -4.15 0.10
C ALA A 78 -5.36 -2.62 0.07
N LYS A 79 -4.87 -1.98 1.14
CA LYS A 79 -4.87 -0.52 1.29
C LYS A 79 -3.53 -0.03 1.80
N ILE A 80 -2.99 0.96 1.11
CA ILE A 80 -1.82 1.71 1.55
C ILE A 80 -2.29 3.11 1.94
N SER A 81 -1.88 3.58 3.12
CA SER A 81 -2.19 4.91 3.60
C SER A 81 -0.96 5.61 4.15
N GLY A 82 -0.86 6.90 3.89
CA GLY A 82 0.23 7.75 4.33
C GLY A 82 -0.12 9.22 4.14
N THR A 83 0.64 10.10 4.75
CA THR A 83 0.47 11.55 4.62
C THR A 83 1.58 12.12 3.75
N PHE A 84 1.22 12.74 2.63
CA PHE A 84 2.15 13.46 1.77
C PHE A 84 2.39 14.87 2.30
N LEU A 85 3.65 15.28 2.31
CA LEU A 85 4.07 16.66 2.65
C LEU A 85 4.19 17.55 1.41
N THR A 86 4.39 16.92 0.24
CA THR A 86 4.54 17.63 -1.03
C THR A 86 3.45 17.18 -1.98
N VAL A 87 2.80 18.13 -2.64
CA VAL A 87 1.79 17.85 -3.67
C VAL A 87 2.11 18.71 -4.89
N ASN A 88 2.26 18.04 -6.03
CA ASN A 88 2.30 18.70 -7.34
C ASN A 88 1.05 18.35 -8.15
N THR A 89 0.88 18.94 -9.33
CA THR A 89 -0.32 18.75 -10.18
C THR A 89 -0.50 17.29 -10.62
N ALA A 90 0.60 16.59 -10.92
CA ALA A 90 0.55 15.17 -11.30
C ALA A 90 0.11 14.30 -10.13
N GLN A 91 0.62 14.56 -8.93
CA GLN A 91 0.19 13.86 -7.71
C GLN A 91 -1.28 14.16 -7.37
N ALA A 92 -1.70 15.44 -7.52
CA ALA A 92 -3.09 15.81 -7.30
C ALA A 92 -4.03 15.07 -8.26
N LYS A 93 -3.65 14.91 -9.53
CA LYS A 93 -4.36 14.09 -10.50
C LYS A 93 -4.46 12.63 -10.03
N SER A 94 -3.34 12.01 -9.66
CA SER A 94 -3.29 10.61 -9.21
C SER A 94 -4.12 10.37 -7.95
N LEU A 95 -4.14 11.33 -7.01
CA LEU A 95 -4.95 11.23 -5.79
C LEU A 95 -6.45 11.34 -6.05
N LEU A 96 -6.86 12.05 -7.09
CA LEU A 96 -8.26 12.17 -7.50
C LEU A 96 -8.74 11.00 -8.35
N ALA A 97 -7.84 10.16 -8.82
CA ALA A 97 -8.06 9.06 -9.75
C ALA A 97 -8.67 9.53 -11.09
N ALA A 98 -9.97 9.82 -11.13
CA ALA A 98 -10.65 10.28 -12.35
C ALA A 98 -10.51 11.78 -12.54
N ALA A 99 -9.36 12.25 -13.02
CA ALA A 99 -9.09 13.68 -13.24
C ALA A 99 -8.14 13.92 -14.42
N ASP A 100 -8.24 15.09 -15.02
CA ASP A 100 -7.37 15.54 -16.10
C ASP A 100 -6.61 16.81 -15.73
N ILE A 101 -5.37 16.93 -16.24
CA ILE A 101 -4.61 18.16 -16.15
C ILE A 101 -5.01 19.02 -17.34
N GLY A 102 -5.29 20.30 -17.12
CA GLY A 102 -5.71 21.23 -18.16
C GLY A 102 -4.67 21.35 -19.29
N GLY A 103 -5.12 21.24 -20.54
CA GLY A 103 -4.22 21.31 -21.71
C GLY A 103 -3.57 22.67 -21.93
N SER A 104 -4.26 23.74 -21.60
CA SER A 104 -3.75 25.14 -21.69
C SER A 104 -3.23 25.69 -20.37
N ASP A 105 -3.67 25.11 -19.25
CA ASP A 105 -3.24 25.47 -17.91
C ASP A 105 -2.86 24.20 -17.14
N THR A 106 -1.58 23.87 -17.12
CA THR A 106 -1.05 22.67 -16.48
C THR A 106 -1.06 22.73 -14.95
N THR A 107 -1.48 23.85 -14.37
CA THR A 107 -1.62 24.00 -12.92
C THR A 107 -3.02 23.60 -12.42
N LYS A 108 -3.96 23.40 -13.35
CA LYS A 108 -5.34 23.08 -13.06
C LYS A 108 -5.61 21.59 -13.23
N VAL A 109 -6.18 20.98 -12.20
CA VAL A 109 -6.69 19.61 -12.24
C VAL A 109 -8.22 19.64 -12.19
N THR A 110 -8.87 18.98 -13.17
CA THR A 110 -10.33 18.95 -13.30
C THR A 110 -10.80 17.51 -13.14
N PRO A 111 -11.65 17.23 -12.14
CA PRO A 111 -12.21 15.90 -11.98
C PRO A 111 -13.17 15.56 -13.13
N ARG A 112 -13.20 14.27 -13.48
CA ARG A 112 -14.12 13.68 -14.47
C ARG A 112 -15.19 12.83 -13.74
N ASN A 113 -16.31 12.55 -14.44
CA ASN A 113 -17.36 11.69 -13.94
C ASN A 113 -17.19 10.21 -14.36
N ASP A 114 -16.20 9.92 -15.16
CA ASP A 114 -15.87 8.59 -15.67
C ASP A 114 -14.44 8.20 -15.29
N VAL A 115 -14.17 6.91 -15.23
CA VAL A 115 -12.88 6.34 -14.88
C VAL A 115 -12.32 5.63 -16.11
N ALA A 116 -11.09 5.98 -16.50
CA ALA A 116 -10.35 5.32 -17.59
C ALA A 116 -9.33 4.33 -17.02
N LEU A 117 -8.97 3.32 -17.82
CA LEU A 117 -7.91 2.36 -17.42
C LEU A 117 -6.55 3.05 -17.17
N THR A 118 -6.31 4.19 -17.82
CA THR A 118 -5.10 5.00 -17.66
C THR A 118 -5.05 5.79 -16.34
N ASP A 119 -6.12 5.75 -15.56
CA ASP A 119 -6.17 6.40 -14.24
C ASP A 119 -5.62 5.49 -13.12
N PHE A 120 -5.34 4.23 -13.45
CA PHE A 120 -4.78 3.25 -12.51
C PHE A 120 -3.29 3.08 -12.78
N ASP A 121 -2.48 3.29 -11.77
CA ASP A 121 -1.04 3.11 -11.79
C ASP A 121 -0.61 2.12 -10.69
N ASP A 122 0.47 1.40 -10.94
CA ASP A 122 1.10 0.56 -9.92
C ASP A 122 1.75 1.45 -8.86
N ILE A 123 1.59 1.07 -7.61
CA ILE A 123 2.24 1.75 -6.49
C ILE A 123 3.14 0.78 -5.75
N TRP A 124 4.41 1.16 -5.61
CA TRP A 124 5.41 0.42 -4.88
C TRP A 124 5.76 1.14 -3.60
N TRP A 125 5.69 0.42 -2.50
CA TRP A 125 6.23 0.88 -1.23
C TRP A 125 7.55 0.18 -0.96
N ILE A 126 8.61 0.95 -0.78
CA ILE A 126 9.96 0.45 -0.55
C ILE A 126 10.44 0.98 0.79
N GLY A 127 10.70 0.06 1.72
CA GLY A 127 11.23 0.35 3.05
C GLY A 127 12.47 -0.48 3.34
N ASP A 128 13.29 -0.04 4.28
CA ASP A 128 14.47 -0.76 4.74
C ASP A 128 14.22 -1.39 6.12
N TYR A 129 14.86 -2.53 6.37
CA TYR A 129 14.97 -3.10 7.70
C TYR A 129 16.05 -2.39 8.52
N SER A 130 15.90 -2.36 9.84
CA SER A 130 16.83 -1.70 10.76
C SER A 130 18.26 -2.25 10.73
N ASP A 131 18.44 -3.52 10.31
CA ASP A 131 19.74 -4.22 10.35
C ASP A 131 20.42 -4.34 8.97
N LYS A 132 19.79 -3.86 7.90
CA LYS A 132 20.33 -4.06 6.56
C LYS A 132 20.32 -2.77 5.75
N ASN A 133 21.49 -2.16 5.64
CA ASN A 133 21.70 -0.98 4.81
C ASN A 133 21.51 -1.31 3.32
N GLY A 134 20.30 -1.16 2.83
CA GLY A 134 19.99 -1.18 1.41
C GLY A 134 20.11 -2.54 0.70
N ALA A 135 20.44 -3.63 1.40
CA ALA A 135 20.58 -4.95 0.80
C ALA A 135 19.29 -5.79 0.79
N ASP A 136 18.39 -5.53 1.75
CA ASP A 136 17.09 -6.21 1.88
C ASP A 136 15.97 -5.18 1.91
N ARG A 137 15.53 -4.78 0.74
CA ARG A 137 14.37 -3.89 0.59
C ARG A 137 13.12 -4.73 0.45
N LYS A 138 12.06 -4.38 1.18
CA LYS A 138 10.74 -4.95 0.93
C LYS A 138 9.91 -3.99 0.10
N SER A 139 9.35 -4.51 -0.97
CA SER A 139 8.41 -3.79 -1.82
C SER A 139 7.02 -4.43 -1.73
N VAL A 140 6.00 -3.59 -1.73
CA VAL A 140 4.60 -3.98 -1.86
C VAL A 140 4.05 -3.31 -3.10
N VAL A 141 3.42 -4.08 -3.96
CA VAL A 141 2.77 -3.63 -5.20
C VAL A 141 1.28 -3.57 -4.98
#